data_eb96b0cf0f2ba5032415fafa39f82fab
#
_entry.id   eb96b0cf0f2ba5032415fafa39f82fab
#
_cell.length_a   1.000
_cell.length_b   1.000
_cell.length_c   1.000
_cell.angle_alpha   90.00
_cell.angle_beta   90.00
_cell.angle_gamma   90.00
#
_symmetry.space_group_name_H-M   'P 1'
#
loop_
_entity.id
_entity.type
_entity.pdbx_description
1 polymer ?
#
loop_
_entity_poly.entity_id
_entity_poly.type
_entity_poly.pdbx_seq_one_letter_code
_entity_poly.pdbx_strand_id
1 'polypeptide(L)'
;MGAFLRFWNLDFKPLWMDEVITAIFSLGKNYKDLPLDKVFPLTNLTEIFSYQSGKSCHNIAANLALQSTHPPLFFCTMYTWLGWWQPLGNWIAELRFLPALFGVATVFVIYWVNRIAFSTQVGLAAAACMAVSPFAVYLSQEARHYTLPMLLISLALLFLVKIQQDIFRHQRIRVWVWGCWAIVNTISLYVHYFCILALIAQIVTLVSLLIWQKAKHRQIWLTLTFSITGIAVSFFPWFMVMLHHSKRSETGWLEAPQHVAPLYQTIINWVLMLIAFPVEQQPIVNAAISAVFMLLCGVWFVREAIKGLRQLLKNPDTQFSTLTLLGFTACVVLEFFAIIYLTQKDITVVPRYNFVYYPGFCALLAVSLLGRGKAFPAVLLVGIVSCIFLNFNLVFQKPFQPELVARNFNQEPSVPLMVVVGYSDYQDVALGLSFGLALQQIKSNSLTPYNLAFFDKKSNFQAVIDKLAQLPAQKAPLNLWVVASGLRRRDFPEQINVSSQLGCNKDEKKYYRIGIPYQLYRCRKLATD
;
A
#
# COMPACT_ATOMS: atom_id res chain seq x y z
N MET A 1 -17.20 -2.20 -15.93
CA MET A 1 -16.54 -3.29 -15.16
C MET A 1 -15.41 -2.76 -14.28
N GLY A 2 -14.31 -2.21 -14.83
CA GLY A 2 -13.14 -1.80 -14.02
C GLY A 2 -13.43 -0.75 -12.95
N ALA A 3 -14.29 0.24 -13.21
CA ALA A 3 -14.75 1.19 -12.20
C ALA A 3 -15.61 0.49 -11.14
N PHE A 4 -16.57 -0.34 -11.55
CA PHE A 4 -17.42 -1.09 -10.63
C PHE A 4 -16.60 -1.92 -9.63
N LEU A 5 -15.62 -2.70 -10.10
CA LEU A 5 -14.77 -3.53 -9.23
C LEU A 5 -13.96 -2.71 -8.21
N ARG A 6 -13.64 -1.43 -8.51
CA ARG A 6 -12.85 -0.57 -7.63
C ARG A 6 -13.69 0.19 -6.62
N PHE A 7 -14.92 0.55 -6.98
CA PHE A 7 -15.81 1.32 -6.10
C PHE A 7 -16.77 0.44 -5.28
N TRP A 8 -16.89 -0.84 -5.62
CA TRP A 8 -17.76 -1.77 -4.91
C TRP A 8 -17.21 -2.11 -3.54
N ASN A 9 -18.03 -1.99 -2.48
CA ASN A 9 -17.70 -2.33 -1.10
C ASN A 9 -16.46 -1.61 -0.53
N LEU A 10 -16.26 -0.33 -0.83
CA LEU A 10 -15.10 0.42 -0.35
C LEU A 10 -15.01 0.52 1.18
N ASP A 11 -16.13 0.54 1.88
CA ASP A 11 -16.22 0.63 3.34
C ASP A 11 -16.31 -0.73 4.05
N PHE A 12 -16.46 -1.82 3.29
CA PHE A 12 -16.66 -3.16 3.86
C PHE A 12 -15.48 -3.63 4.72
N LYS A 13 -14.25 -3.35 4.29
CA LYS A 13 -13.06 -3.77 5.02
C LYS A 13 -12.69 -2.72 6.07
N PRO A 14 -12.30 -3.13 7.31
CA PRO A 14 -11.81 -2.19 8.31
C PRO A 14 -10.55 -1.47 7.82
N LEU A 15 -10.31 -0.26 8.34
CA LEU A 15 -9.04 0.43 8.11
C LEU A 15 -7.92 -0.30 8.86
N TRP A 16 -6.85 -0.63 8.17
CA TRP A 16 -5.67 -1.21 8.79
C TRP A 16 -4.59 -0.16 9.05
N MET A 17 -3.54 -0.54 9.77
CA MET A 17 -2.48 0.35 10.26
C MET A 17 -2.00 1.39 9.23
N ASP A 18 -1.62 0.97 8.02
CA ASP A 18 -1.11 1.90 7.00
C ASP A 18 -2.16 2.90 6.50
N GLU A 19 -3.44 2.50 6.43
CA GLU A 19 -4.53 3.41 6.06
C GLU A 19 -4.81 4.42 7.18
N VAL A 20 -4.66 4.02 8.44
CA VAL A 20 -4.73 4.92 9.61
C VAL A 20 -3.61 5.96 9.56
N ILE A 21 -2.37 5.55 9.26
CA ILE A 21 -1.25 6.47 9.04
C ILE A 21 -1.59 7.48 7.94
N THR A 22 -2.12 6.98 6.82
CA THR A 22 -2.54 7.84 5.70
C THR A 22 -3.63 8.81 6.13
N ALA A 23 -4.66 8.36 6.87
CA ALA A 23 -5.75 9.20 7.34
C ALA A 23 -5.25 10.34 8.25
N ILE A 24 -4.40 10.06 9.23
CA ILE A 24 -3.85 11.06 10.15
C ILE A 24 -3.17 12.20 9.36
N PHE A 25 -2.22 11.87 8.49
CA PHE A 25 -1.48 12.89 7.73
C PHE A 25 -2.34 13.57 6.65
N SER A 26 -3.28 12.85 6.03
CA SER A 26 -4.21 13.42 5.05
C SER A 26 -5.26 14.35 5.67
N LEU A 27 -5.52 14.24 6.97
CA LEU A 27 -6.33 15.19 7.74
C LEU A 27 -5.52 16.39 8.25
N GLY A 28 -4.25 16.50 7.85
CA GLY A 28 -3.35 17.57 8.28
C GLY A 28 -2.95 17.47 9.75
N LYS A 29 -3.16 16.32 10.38
CA LYS A 29 -2.79 16.01 11.78
C LYS A 29 -1.44 15.28 11.82
N ASN A 30 -0.93 15.13 13.03
CA ASN A 30 0.27 14.37 13.35
C ASN A 30 0.07 13.60 14.67
N TYR A 31 1.01 12.75 15.06
CA TYR A 31 0.85 11.94 16.26
C TYR A 31 0.85 12.72 17.58
N LYS A 32 1.37 13.96 17.60
CA LYS A 32 1.29 14.84 18.79
C LYS A 32 -0.11 15.40 19.00
N ASP A 33 -0.96 15.39 17.99
CA ASP A 33 -2.36 15.83 18.08
C ASP A 33 -3.25 14.73 18.67
N LEU A 34 -2.72 13.51 18.90
CA LEU A 34 -3.45 12.39 19.48
C LEU A 34 -3.37 12.42 21.01
N PRO A 35 -4.38 11.87 21.71
CA PRO A 35 -4.41 11.81 23.19
C PRO A 35 -3.45 10.71 23.71
N LEU A 36 -2.14 10.85 23.44
CA LEU A 36 -1.13 9.95 23.97
C LEU A 36 -0.98 10.13 25.48
N ASP A 37 -0.64 9.05 26.18
CA ASP A 37 -0.48 8.97 27.63
C ASP A 37 -1.74 9.33 28.44
N LYS A 38 -2.91 9.20 27.81
CA LYS A 38 -4.22 9.46 28.42
C LYS A 38 -5.21 8.36 28.07
N VAL A 39 -6.15 8.09 28.97
CA VAL A 39 -7.33 7.25 28.71
C VAL A 39 -8.43 8.12 28.12
N PHE A 40 -9.02 7.69 27.03
CA PHE A 40 -10.11 8.39 26.36
C PHE A 40 -11.20 7.44 25.88
N PRO A 41 -12.45 7.90 25.79
CA PRO A 41 -13.55 7.09 25.28
C PRO A 41 -13.34 6.72 23.81
N LEU A 42 -13.78 5.51 23.43
CA LEU A 42 -13.70 5.03 22.03
C LEU A 42 -14.44 5.98 21.06
N THR A 43 -15.46 6.70 21.53
CA THR A 43 -16.21 7.71 20.75
C THR A 43 -15.34 8.87 20.26
N ASN A 44 -14.24 9.19 20.94
CA ASN A 44 -13.31 10.26 20.52
C ASN A 44 -12.58 9.94 19.21
N LEU A 45 -12.61 8.67 18.75
CA LEU A 45 -12.05 8.31 17.44
C LEU A 45 -12.75 9.09 16.31
N THR A 46 -14.03 9.38 16.44
CA THR A 46 -14.78 10.19 15.46
C THR A 46 -14.18 11.60 15.34
N GLU A 47 -13.77 12.22 16.45
CA GLU A 47 -13.13 13.53 16.47
C GLU A 47 -11.68 13.46 15.93
N ILE A 48 -10.93 12.42 16.32
CA ILE A 48 -9.56 12.18 15.84
C ILE A 48 -9.53 12.09 14.31
N PHE A 49 -10.50 11.42 13.70
CA PHE A 49 -10.59 11.23 12.25
C PHE A 49 -11.53 12.22 11.56
N SER A 50 -11.92 13.31 12.21
CA SER A 50 -12.69 14.39 11.60
C SER A 50 -11.80 15.33 10.78
N TYR A 51 -12.34 15.77 9.61
CA TYR A 51 -11.71 16.81 8.80
C TYR A 51 -11.81 18.16 9.50
N GLN A 52 -10.71 18.92 9.47
CA GLN A 52 -10.64 20.31 9.95
C GLN A 52 -10.10 21.18 8.84
N SER A 53 -10.82 22.23 8.47
CA SER A 53 -10.38 23.21 7.47
C SER A 53 -9.19 24.05 7.97
N GLY A 54 -8.49 24.70 7.02
CA GLY A 54 -7.42 25.67 7.34
C GLY A 54 -6.01 25.09 7.39
N LYS A 55 -5.80 23.80 7.16
CA LYS A 55 -4.45 23.23 7.02
C LYS A 55 -3.93 23.44 5.60
N SER A 56 -2.71 23.95 5.47
CA SER A 56 -2.04 24.11 4.17
C SER A 56 -1.24 22.86 3.78
N CYS A 57 -0.93 22.73 2.49
CA CYS A 57 -0.01 21.66 2.03
C CYS A 57 1.38 21.82 2.68
N HIS A 58 1.82 23.03 3.03
CA HIS A 58 3.05 23.27 3.76
C HIS A 58 3.01 22.64 5.17
N ASN A 59 1.89 22.78 5.89
CA ASN A 59 1.72 22.15 7.21
C ASN A 59 1.77 20.61 7.10
N ILE A 60 1.08 20.04 6.09
CA ILE A 60 1.10 18.61 5.83
C ILE A 60 2.51 18.11 5.50
N ALA A 61 3.22 18.83 4.63
CA ALA A 61 4.60 18.50 4.26
C ALA A 61 5.55 18.55 5.47
N ALA A 62 5.41 19.56 6.34
CA ALA A 62 6.20 19.67 7.57
C ALA A 62 5.93 18.48 8.52
N ASN A 63 4.67 18.08 8.71
CA ASN A 63 4.30 16.91 9.52
C ASN A 63 4.93 15.63 8.97
N LEU A 64 4.86 15.42 7.65
CA LEU A 64 5.44 14.25 6.98
C LEU A 64 6.97 14.25 7.08
N ALA A 65 7.63 15.39 6.89
CA ALA A 65 9.08 15.49 7.03
C ALA A 65 9.56 15.10 8.44
N LEU A 66 8.75 15.38 9.47
CA LEU A 66 9.10 15.10 10.87
C LEU A 66 8.69 13.70 11.35
N GLN A 67 7.56 13.14 10.90
CA GLN A 67 6.96 11.96 11.51
C GLN A 67 6.58 10.85 10.51
N SER A 68 6.98 10.95 9.24
CA SER A 68 6.69 9.94 8.22
C SER A 68 7.91 9.68 7.34
N THR A 69 7.79 8.75 6.40
CA THR A 69 8.80 8.40 5.41
C THR A 69 8.28 8.59 3.99
N HIS A 70 7.26 9.42 3.81
CA HIS A 70 6.58 9.59 2.52
C HIS A 70 6.69 11.03 2.00
N PRO A 71 6.71 11.24 0.67
CA PRO A 71 6.57 12.55 0.07
C PRO A 71 5.15 13.13 0.24
N PRO A 72 4.97 14.46 0.14
CA PRO A 72 3.75 15.12 0.62
C PRO A 72 2.58 15.14 -0.37
N LEU A 73 2.81 15.05 -1.68
CA LEU A 73 1.82 15.45 -2.69
C LEU A 73 0.53 14.64 -2.63
N PHE A 74 0.61 13.33 -2.39
CA PHE A 74 -0.59 12.50 -2.23
C PHE A 74 -1.44 12.95 -1.04
N PHE A 75 -0.81 13.23 0.09
CA PHE A 75 -1.49 13.64 1.33
C PHE A 75 -2.13 15.02 1.19
N CYS A 76 -1.45 15.96 0.53
CA CYS A 76 -2.03 17.26 0.19
C CYS A 76 -3.25 17.12 -0.72
N THR A 77 -3.17 16.26 -1.76
CA THR A 77 -4.27 15.99 -2.68
C THR A 77 -5.44 15.35 -1.93
N MET A 78 -5.17 14.40 -1.04
CA MET A 78 -6.19 13.75 -0.22
C MET A 78 -6.86 14.73 0.74
N TYR A 79 -6.09 15.63 1.38
CA TYR A 79 -6.66 16.67 2.24
C TYR A 79 -7.62 17.58 1.46
N THR A 80 -7.24 18.03 0.27
CA THR A 80 -8.10 18.84 -0.60
C THR A 80 -9.36 18.08 -1.01
N TRP A 81 -9.20 16.80 -1.36
CA TRP A 81 -10.31 15.91 -1.70
C TRP A 81 -11.32 15.78 -0.56
N LEU A 82 -10.86 15.48 0.66
CA LEU A 82 -11.71 15.36 1.85
C LEU A 82 -12.41 16.67 2.19
N GLY A 83 -11.76 17.82 1.92
CA GLY A 83 -12.34 19.13 2.13
C GLY A 83 -13.49 19.45 1.17
N TRP A 84 -13.49 18.92 -0.04
CA TRP A 84 -14.59 19.11 -1.00
C TRP A 84 -15.84 18.33 -0.64
N TRP A 85 -15.67 17.14 -0.10
CA TRP A 85 -16.80 16.26 0.19
C TRP A 85 -17.41 16.51 1.58
N GLN A 86 -16.67 17.09 2.53
CA GLN A 86 -17.02 17.25 3.94
C GLN A 86 -17.89 16.10 4.44
N PRO A 87 -17.47 15.26 5.34
CA PRO A 87 -17.92 13.88 5.52
C PRO A 87 -19.44 13.74 5.49
N LEU A 88 -19.97 13.16 4.42
CA LEU A 88 -21.38 12.85 4.22
C LEU A 88 -21.81 11.62 5.02
N GLY A 89 -20.97 11.15 5.95
CA GLY A 89 -21.27 10.06 6.87
C GLY A 89 -20.42 8.80 6.76
N ASN A 90 -19.82 8.49 5.60
CA ASN A 90 -18.94 7.34 5.43
C ASN A 90 -17.51 7.75 5.01
N TRP A 91 -16.79 8.34 5.96
CA TRP A 91 -15.45 8.86 5.73
C TRP A 91 -14.43 7.79 5.25
N ILE A 92 -14.66 6.49 5.57
CA ILE A 92 -13.80 5.40 5.10
C ILE A 92 -13.94 5.22 3.59
N ALA A 93 -15.18 5.22 3.07
CA ALA A 93 -15.42 5.16 1.64
C ALA A 93 -14.86 6.39 0.93
N GLU A 94 -15.03 7.58 1.50
CA GLU A 94 -14.51 8.85 0.97
C GLU A 94 -12.97 8.85 0.88
N LEU A 95 -12.30 8.32 1.91
CA LEU A 95 -10.85 8.18 1.96
C LEU A 95 -10.31 7.23 0.87
N ARG A 96 -11.04 6.13 0.58
CA ARG A 96 -10.66 5.14 -0.44
C ARG A 96 -11.11 5.52 -1.85
N PHE A 97 -12.03 6.46 -1.98
CA PHE A 97 -12.59 6.87 -3.27
C PHE A 97 -11.53 7.48 -4.20
N LEU A 98 -10.67 8.36 -3.66
CA LEU A 98 -9.62 9.01 -4.45
C LEU A 98 -8.58 8.01 -5.02
N PRO A 99 -8.02 7.07 -4.26
CA PRO A 99 -7.22 5.97 -4.80
C PRO A 99 -7.94 5.14 -5.87
N ALA A 100 -9.24 4.84 -5.67
CA ALA A 100 -10.04 4.12 -6.64
C ALA A 100 -10.19 4.91 -7.96
N LEU A 101 -10.36 6.22 -7.88
CA LEU A 101 -10.44 7.09 -9.05
C LEU A 101 -9.12 7.10 -9.84
N PHE A 102 -7.97 7.18 -9.16
CA PHE A 102 -6.66 7.06 -9.82
C PHE A 102 -6.48 5.69 -10.47
N GLY A 103 -6.95 4.62 -9.82
CA GLY A 103 -6.95 3.28 -10.40
C GLY A 103 -7.79 3.17 -11.67
N VAL A 104 -8.95 3.83 -11.72
CA VAL A 104 -9.78 3.91 -12.95
C VAL A 104 -9.06 4.72 -14.02
N ALA A 105 -8.47 5.87 -13.67
CA ALA A 105 -7.71 6.69 -14.61
C ALA A 105 -6.53 5.91 -15.22
N THR A 106 -5.89 5.02 -14.44
CA THR A 106 -4.80 4.16 -14.94
C THR A 106 -5.28 3.23 -16.06
N VAL A 107 -6.53 2.73 -16.01
CA VAL A 107 -7.10 1.89 -17.08
C VAL A 107 -7.14 2.66 -18.41
N PHE A 108 -7.51 3.94 -18.38
CA PHE A 108 -7.53 4.79 -19.59
C PHE A 108 -6.11 5.08 -20.10
N VAL A 109 -5.17 5.34 -19.20
CA VAL A 109 -3.79 5.65 -19.61
C VAL A 109 -3.11 4.42 -20.22
N ILE A 110 -3.30 3.23 -19.66
CA ILE A 110 -2.70 2.01 -20.19
C ILE A 110 -3.29 1.64 -21.57
N TYR A 111 -4.56 1.97 -21.82
CA TYR A 111 -5.12 1.91 -23.16
C TYR A 111 -4.31 2.74 -24.15
N TRP A 112 -4.01 4.00 -23.81
CA TRP A 112 -3.28 4.91 -24.67
C TRP A 112 -1.82 4.49 -24.86
N VAL A 113 -1.16 3.97 -23.82
CA VAL A 113 0.20 3.40 -23.92
C VAL A 113 0.22 2.33 -25.00
N ASN A 114 -0.67 1.34 -24.92
CA ASN A 114 -0.68 0.21 -25.84
C ASN A 114 -1.23 0.55 -27.21
N ARG A 115 -2.21 1.47 -27.31
CA ARG A 115 -2.72 1.97 -28.58
C ARG A 115 -1.61 2.64 -29.40
N ILE A 116 -0.78 3.46 -28.75
CA ILE A 116 0.30 4.18 -29.41
C ILE A 116 1.48 3.23 -29.68
N ALA A 117 1.80 2.35 -28.73
CA ALA A 117 2.88 1.39 -28.90
C ALA A 117 2.63 0.36 -30.01
N PHE A 118 1.38 -0.08 -30.16
CA PHE A 118 1.00 -1.18 -31.06
C PHE A 118 -0.24 -0.88 -31.91
N SER A 119 -1.46 -0.98 -31.34
CA SER A 119 -2.71 -0.76 -32.06
C SER A 119 -3.88 -0.50 -31.12
N THR A 120 -5.03 -0.04 -31.68
CA THR A 120 -6.27 0.16 -30.93
C THR A 120 -6.75 -1.13 -30.24
N GLN A 121 -6.66 -2.29 -30.92
CA GLN A 121 -7.07 -3.57 -30.35
C GLN A 121 -6.21 -3.96 -29.16
N VAL A 122 -4.88 -3.76 -29.25
CA VAL A 122 -3.96 -4.00 -28.14
C VAL A 122 -4.22 -3.02 -26.99
N GLY A 123 -4.57 -1.75 -27.29
CA GLY A 123 -4.99 -0.79 -26.29
C GLY A 123 -6.22 -1.27 -25.50
N LEU A 124 -7.25 -1.74 -26.18
CA LEU A 124 -8.45 -2.30 -25.54
C LEU A 124 -8.14 -3.53 -24.70
N ALA A 125 -7.28 -4.42 -25.20
CA ALA A 125 -6.83 -5.58 -24.46
C ALA A 125 -6.08 -5.20 -23.16
N ALA A 126 -5.19 -4.22 -23.22
CA ALA A 126 -4.46 -3.73 -22.06
C ALA A 126 -5.37 -3.06 -21.02
N ALA A 127 -6.33 -2.25 -21.49
CA ALA A 127 -7.36 -1.69 -20.63
C ALA A 127 -8.21 -2.78 -19.96
N ALA A 128 -8.59 -3.84 -20.67
CA ALA A 128 -9.32 -4.96 -20.12
C ALA A 128 -8.50 -5.71 -19.05
N CYS A 129 -7.22 -6.01 -19.30
CA CYS A 129 -6.33 -6.62 -18.32
C CYS A 129 -6.18 -5.76 -17.06
N MET A 130 -5.93 -4.44 -17.21
CA MET A 130 -5.82 -3.51 -16.09
C MET A 130 -7.12 -3.39 -15.31
N ALA A 131 -8.28 -3.43 -16.01
CA ALA A 131 -9.60 -3.29 -15.41
C ALA A 131 -9.93 -4.45 -14.45
N VAL A 132 -9.52 -5.68 -14.79
CA VAL A 132 -9.84 -6.89 -14.03
C VAL A 132 -8.65 -7.49 -13.28
N SER A 133 -7.52 -6.77 -13.22
CA SER A 133 -6.37 -7.22 -12.44
C SER A 133 -6.68 -7.17 -10.94
N PRO A 134 -6.57 -8.31 -10.21
CA PRO A 134 -6.81 -8.31 -8.77
C PRO A 134 -5.80 -7.42 -8.01
N PHE A 135 -4.57 -7.35 -8.46
CA PHE A 135 -3.55 -6.46 -7.89
C PHE A 135 -3.91 -4.97 -8.06
N ALA A 136 -4.31 -4.55 -9.28
CA ALA A 136 -4.68 -3.16 -9.51
C ALA A 136 -5.97 -2.76 -8.77
N VAL A 137 -6.94 -3.68 -8.65
CA VAL A 137 -8.15 -3.46 -7.86
C VAL A 137 -7.81 -3.40 -6.36
N TYR A 138 -6.96 -4.30 -5.87
CA TYR A 138 -6.46 -4.30 -4.49
C TYR A 138 -5.86 -2.94 -4.11
N LEU A 139 -4.90 -2.42 -4.90
CA LEU A 139 -4.30 -1.12 -4.64
C LEU A 139 -5.31 0.03 -4.71
N SER A 140 -6.35 -0.10 -5.53
CA SER A 140 -7.39 0.92 -5.70
C SER A 140 -8.35 0.99 -4.52
N GLN A 141 -8.53 -0.10 -3.78
CA GLN A 141 -9.44 -0.20 -2.63
C GLN A 141 -8.75 0.10 -1.29
N GLU A 142 -7.51 0.55 -1.31
CA GLU A 142 -6.79 0.99 -0.12
C GLU A 142 -6.63 2.51 -0.10
N ALA A 143 -6.85 3.11 1.07
CA ALA A 143 -6.56 4.53 1.30
C ALA A 143 -5.04 4.76 1.38
N ARG A 144 -4.33 4.40 0.29
CA ARG A 144 -2.88 4.49 0.16
C ARG A 144 -2.48 5.16 -1.14
N HIS A 145 -1.29 5.68 -1.17
CA HIS A 145 -0.77 6.47 -2.30
C HIS A 145 -0.39 5.64 -3.55
N TYR A 146 -0.49 4.30 -3.55
CA TYR A 146 0.08 3.44 -4.61
C TYR A 146 -0.55 3.58 -5.99
N THR A 147 -1.82 3.94 -6.09
CA THR A 147 -2.51 4.10 -7.39
C THR A 147 -2.14 5.39 -8.10
N LEU A 148 -1.84 6.46 -7.36
CA LEU A 148 -1.41 7.72 -7.98
C LEU A 148 -0.03 7.59 -8.66
N PRO A 149 1.03 7.04 -8.03
CA PRO A 149 2.28 6.81 -8.74
C PRO A 149 2.14 5.77 -9.86
N MET A 150 1.27 4.76 -9.73
CA MET A 150 0.99 3.82 -10.82
C MET A 150 0.39 4.54 -12.05
N LEU A 151 -0.52 5.50 -11.83
CA LEU A 151 -1.07 6.36 -12.87
C LEU A 151 0.03 7.24 -13.51
N LEU A 152 0.85 7.89 -12.68
CA LEU A 152 1.93 8.77 -13.16
C LEU A 152 3.02 8.00 -13.92
N ILE A 153 3.40 6.82 -13.46
CA ILE A 153 4.32 5.93 -14.19
C ILE A 153 3.71 5.51 -15.54
N SER A 154 2.41 5.20 -15.57
CA SER A 154 1.72 4.89 -16.84
C SER A 154 1.74 6.07 -17.81
N LEU A 155 1.53 7.31 -17.33
CA LEU A 155 1.67 8.53 -18.12
C LEU A 155 3.10 8.75 -18.60
N ALA A 156 4.09 8.53 -17.73
CA ALA A 156 5.50 8.63 -18.10
C ALA A 156 5.88 7.61 -19.18
N LEU A 157 5.37 6.37 -19.09
CA LEU A 157 5.54 5.35 -20.13
C LEU A 157 4.85 5.75 -21.44
N LEU A 158 3.68 6.39 -21.38
CA LEU A 158 3.01 6.93 -22.56
C LEU A 158 3.89 7.94 -23.30
N PHE A 159 4.50 8.87 -22.57
CA PHE A 159 5.41 9.85 -23.16
C PHE A 159 6.73 9.22 -23.60
N LEU A 160 7.27 8.24 -22.87
CA LEU A 160 8.45 7.48 -23.25
C LEU A 160 8.27 6.76 -24.60
N VAL A 161 7.12 6.07 -24.78
CA VAL A 161 6.78 5.41 -26.05
C VAL A 161 6.64 6.45 -27.18
N LYS A 162 6.05 7.62 -26.92
CA LYS A 162 5.98 8.71 -27.89
C LYS A 162 7.36 9.27 -28.26
N ILE A 163 8.25 9.46 -27.28
CA ILE A 163 9.63 9.88 -27.49
C ILE A 163 10.35 8.85 -28.36
N GLN A 164 10.23 7.56 -28.01
CA GLN A 164 10.83 6.47 -28.77
C GLN A 164 10.36 6.47 -30.23
N GLN A 165 9.05 6.60 -30.47
CA GLN A 165 8.50 6.63 -31.83
C GLN A 165 8.93 7.90 -32.60
N ASP A 166 8.98 9.05 -31.95
CA ASP A 166 9.44 10.29 -32.58
C ASP A 166 10.89 10.17 -33.05
N ILE A 167 11.76 9.56 -32.23
CA ILE A 167 13.17 9.39 -32.59
C ILE A 167 13.34 8.35 -33.70
N PHE A 168 12.78 7.15 -33.55
CA PHE A 168 13.13 6.02 -34.42
C PHE A 168 12.22 5.85 -35.64
N ARG A 169 10.95 6.30 -35.57
CA ARG A 169 10.01 6.23 -36.72
C ARG A 169 9.86 7.54 -37.46
N HIS A 170 9.77 8.65 -36.72
CA HIS A 170 9.44 9.95 -37.31
C HIS A 170 10.63 10.87 -37.48
N GLN A 171 11.81 10.50 -36.94
CA GLN A 171 13.06 11.27 -36.99
C GLN A 171 12.87 12.75 -36.60
N ARG A 172 12.09 13.00 -35.55
CA ARG A 172 11.74 14.34 -35.06
C ARG A 172 11.87 14.42 -33.55
N ILE A 173 11.98 15.65 -33.03
CA ILE A 173 11.99 15.95 -31.60
C ILE A 173 10.85 16.89 -31.30
N ARG A 174 9.88 16.42 -30.52
CA ARG A 174 8.78 17.25 -30.00
C ARG A 174 9.07 17.65 -28.56
N VAL A 175 9.65 18.84 -28.36
CA VAL A 175 10.08 19.34 -27.04
C VAL A 175 8.96 19.26 -25.99
N TRP A 176 7.70 19.53 -26.39
CA TRP A 176 6.58 19.42 -25.45
C TRP A 176 6.36 18.01 -24.91
N VAL A 177 6.64 16.94 -25.69
CA VAL A 177 6.52 15.54 -25.23
C VAL A 177 7.57 15.26 -24.16
N TRP A 178 8.78 15.76 -24.34
CA TRP A 178 9.87 15.68 -23.36
C TRP A 178 9.53 16.49 -22.11
N GLY A 179 8.96 17.68 -22.27
CA GLY A 179 8.49 18.53 -21.17
C GLY A 179 7.41 17.82 -20.33
N CYS A 180 6.41 17.25 -20.99
CA CYS A 180 5.38 16.45 -20.29
C CYS A 180 5.97 15.22 -19.57
N TRP A 181 6.92 14.51 -20.21
CA TRP A 181 7.64 13.40 -19.59
C TRP A 181 8.38 13.85 -18.34
N ALA A 182 9.09 14.98 -18.39
CA ALA A 182 9.83 15.52 -17.26
C ALA A 182 8.89 15.95 -16.12
N ILE A 183 7.81 16.66 -16.43
CA ILE A 183 6.82 17.13 -15.45
C ILE A 183 6.17 15.95 -14.72
N VAL A 184 5.71 14.93 -15.47
CA VAL A 184 5.07 13.75 -14.88
C VAL A 184 6.03 12.99 -13.96
N ASN A 185 7.29 12.81 -14.37
CA ASN A 185 8.29 12.18 -13.51
C ASN A 185 8.60 13.02 -12.28
N THR A 186 8.72 14.35 -12.40
CA THR A 186 8.90 15.26 -11.26
C THR A 186 7.75 15.10 -10.25
N ILE A 187 6.50 15.17 -10.72
CA ILE A 187 5.30 15.00 -9.87
C ILE A 187 5.34 13.63 -9.18
N SER A 188 5.73 12.56 -9.89
CA SER A 188 5.77 11.21 -9.34
C SER A 188 6.76 11.06 -8.19
N LEU A 189 7.90 11.75 -8.22
CA LEU A 189 8.88 11.77 -7.12
C LEU A 189 8.32 12.42 -5.83
N TYR A 190 7.45 13.42 -5.98
CA TYR A 190 6.75 14.03 -4.84
C TYR A 190 5.57 13.19 -4.32
N VAL A 191 5.22 12.09 -5.00
CA VAL A 191 4.18 11.14 -4.56
C VAL A 191 4.76 9.92 -3.87
N HIS A 192 5.84 9.32 -4.43
CA HIS A 192 6.45 8.12 -3.88
C HIS A 192 7.92 7.99 -4.27
N TYR A 193 8.80 7.74 -3.29
CA TYR A 193 10.25 7.63 -3.54
C TYR A 193 10.63 6.52 -4.54
N PHE A 194 9.88 5.41 -4.58
CA PHE A 194 10.15 4.34 -5.55
C PHE A 194 9.92 4.75 -7.01
N CYS A 195 9.30 5.91 -7.27
CA CYS A 195 9.23 6.47 -8.61
C CYS A 195 10.61 6.84 -9.18
N ILE A 196 11.64 6.98 -8.32
CA ILE A 196 13.02 7.17 -8.78
C ILE A 196 13.50 5.94 -9.57
N LEU A 197 13.10 4.73 -9.17
CA LEU A 197 13.42 3.49 -9.88
C LEU A 197 12.76 3.49 -11.26
N ALA A 198 11.48 3.86 -11.33
CA ALA A 198 10.78 3.99 -12.60
C ALA A 198 11.46 5.03 -13.53
N LEU A 199 11.92 6.16 -12.99
CA LEU A 199 12.64 7.17 -13.75
C LEU A 199 13.99 6.64 -14.27
N ILE A 200 14.79 6.00 -13.42
CA ILE A 200 16.08 5.41 -13.79
C ILE A 200 15.87 4.36 -14.88
N ALA A 201 14.92 3.45 -14.71
CA ALA A 201 14.60 2.43 -15.69
C ALA A 201 14.17 3.01 -17.05
N GLN A 202 13.40 4.09 -17.08
CA GLN A 202 13.04 4.80 -18.30
C GLN A 202 14.26 5.40 -18.99
N ILE A 203 15.14 6.06 -18.24
CA ILE A 203 16.37 6.66 -18.76
C ILE A 203 17.30 5.57 -19.31
N VAL A 204 17.58 4.52 -18.54
CA VAL A 204 18.44 3.39 -18.93
C VAL A 204 17.90 2.74 -20.20
N THR A 205 16.59 2.49 -20.26
CA THR A 205 15.95 1.90 -21.45
C THR A 205 16.12 2.78 -22.69
N LEU A 206 15.84 4.08 -22.57
CA LEU A 206 15.97 5.01 -23.70
C LEU A 206 17.42 5.14 -24.15
N VAL A 207 18.36 5.32 -23.21
CA VAL A 207 19.80 5.41 -23.50
C VAL A 207 20.32 4.14 -24.17
N SER A 208 19.93 2.95 -23.69
CA SER A 208 20.31 1.67 -24.28
C SER A 208 19.82 1.55 -25.74
N LEU A 209 18.58 1.98 -26.02
CA LEU A 209 18.05 2.00 -27.38
C LEU A 209 18.77 3.00 -28.28
N LEU A 210 19.13 4.19 -27.77
CA LEU A 210 19.88 5.21 -28.51
C LEU A 210 21.28 4.72 -28.87
N ILE A 211 21.98 4.08 -27.94
CA ILE A 211 23.31 3.50 -28.16
C ILE A 211 23.23 2.36 -29.18
N TRP A 212 22.28 1.43 -29.00
CA TRP A 212 22.09 0.31 -29.91
C TRP A 212 21.83 0.74 -31.35
N GLN A 213 21.01 1.79 -31.54
CA GLN A 213 20.70 2.36 -32.85
C GLN A 213 21.74 3.37 -33.36
N LYS A 214 22.85 3.55 -32.62
CA LYS A 214 23.91 4.51 -32.95
C LYS A 214 23.35 5.92 -33.24
N ALA A 215 22.41 6.37 -32.47
CA ALA A 215 21.77 7.69 -32.65
C ALA A 215 22.81 8.83 -32.43
N LYS A 216 23.22 9.49 -33.52
CA LYS A 216 24.26 10.54 -33.51
C LYS A 216 23.70 11.96 -33.33
N HIS A 217 22.39 12.16 -33.35
CA HIS A 217 21.78 13.50 -33.27
C HIS A 217 22.02 14.15 -31.91
N ARG A 218 22.92 15.14 -31.86
CA ARG A 218 23.28 15.90 -30.65
C ARG A 218 22.04 16.46 -29.93
N GLN A 219 21.02 16.89 -30.67
CA GLN A 219 19.80 17.45 -30.10
C GLN A 219 19.05 16.47 -29.19
N ILE A 220 19.05 15.15 -29.51
CA ILE A 220 18.40 14.14 -28.68
C ILE A 220 19.08 14.08 -27.30
N TRP A 221 20.42 14.01 -27.29
CA TRP A 221 21.20 13.97 -26.05
C TRP A 221 21.05 15.25 -25.23
N LEU A 222 21.06 16.41 -25.89
CA LEU A 222 20.82 17.69 -25.20
C LEU A 222 19.43 17.73 -24.56
N THR A 223 18.38 17.33 -25.30
CA THR A 223 17.01 17.34 -24.78
C THR A 223 16.84 16.37 -23.60
N LEU A 224 17.46 15.18 -23.69
CA LEU A 224 17.48 14.22 -22.60
C LEU A 224 18.17 14.81 -21.35
N THR A 225 19.36 15.39 -21.54
CA THR A 225 20.13 16.01 -20.44
C THR A 225 19.34 17.14 -19.79
N PHE A 226 18.76 18.05 -20.58
CA PHE A 226 17.95 19.14 -20.04
C PHE A 226 16.72 18.64 -19.29
N SER A 227 16.06 17.59 -19.79
CA SER A 227 14.91 16.98 -19.09
C SER A 227 15.31 16.38 -17.76
N ILE A 228 16.40 15.61 -17.72
CA ILE A 228 16.92 14.99 -16.48
C ILE A 228 17.35 16.08 -15.48
N THR A 229 18.08 17.09 -15.94
CA THR A 229 18.51 18.22 -15.10
C THR A 229 17.29 18.96 -14.53
N GLY A 230 16.26 19.23 -15.36
CA GLY A 230 15.03 19.85 -14.92
C GLY A 230 14.32 19.05 -13.82
N ILE A 231 14.23 17.71 -13.95
CA ILE A 231 13.68 16.83 -12.93
C ILE A 231 14.51 16.92 -11.63
N ALA A 232 15.84 16.81 -11.75
CA ALA A 232 16.75 16.82 -10.60
C ALA A 232 16.68 18.15 -9.82
N VAL A 233 16.73 19.29 -10.53
CA VAL A 233 16.61 20.63 -9.92
C VAL A 233 15.23 20.79 -9.26
N SER A 234 14.15 20.37 -9.92
CA SER A 234 12.80 20.49 -9.37
C SER A 234 12.57 19.63 -8.11
N PHE A 235 13.23 18.47 -8.01
CA PHE A 235 13.11 17.59 -6.83
C PHE A 235 14.12 17.92 -5.73
N PHE A 236 15.16 18.69 -6.01
CA PHE A 236 16.24 19.01 -5.06
C PHE A 236 15.76 19.53 -3.69
N PRO A 237 14.73 20.42 -3.60
CA PRO A 237 14.25 20.89 -2.29
C PRO A 237 13.76 19.76 -1.37
N TRP A 238 13.17 18.70 -1.93
CA TRP A 238 12.69 17.56 -1.14
C TRP A 238 13.73 16.43 -1.02
N PHE A 239 14.77 16.44 -1.81
CA PHE A 239 15.82 15.41 -1.81
C PHE A 239 16.51 15.29 -0.45
N MET A 240 16.79 16.41 0.23
CA MET A 240 17.38 16.41 1.58
C MET A 240 16.47 15.76 2.63
N VAL A 241 15.15 15.98 2.53
CA VAL A 241 14.16 15.31 3.37
C VAL A 241 14.15 13.80 3.10
N MET A 242 14.21 13.38 1.83
CA MET A 242 14.29 11.97 1.46
C MET A 242 15.52 11.28 2.06
N LEU A 243 16.69 11.93 2.04
CA LEU A 243 17.91 11.40 2.65
C LEU A 243 17.77 11.27 4.18
N HIS A 244 17.06 12.18 4.83
CA HIS A 244 16.77 12.08 6.26
C HIS A 244 15.81 10.89 6.52
N HIS A 245 14.76 10.73 5.71
CA HIS A 245 13.80 9.63 5.83
C HIS A 245 14.44 8.25 5.68
N SER A 246 15.47 8.09 4.83
CA SER A 246 16.15 6.79 4.61
C SER A 246 16.86 6.25 5.86
N LYS A 247 17.19 7.12 6.83
CA LYS A 247 17.88 6.78 8.08
C LYS A 247 16.94 6.48 9.24
N ARG A 248 15.62 6.58 9.05
CA ARG A 248 14.64 6.41 10.13
C ARG A 248 14.39 4.93 10.44
N SER A 249 14.09 4.65 11.72
CA SER A 249 13.81 3.29 12.21
C SER A 249 12.59 2.65 11.54
N GLU A 250 11.62 3.46 11.10
CA GLU A 250 10.40 3.01 10.42
C GLU A 250 10.68 2.36 9.05
N THR A 251 11.90 2.41 8.54
CA THR A 251 12.34 1.67 7.35
C THR A 251 13.06 0.36 7.69
N GLY A 252 13.27 0.08 8.96
CA GLY A 252 14.09 -1.05 9.46
C GLY A 252 13.32 -2.37 9.66
N TRP A 253 12.01 -2.41 9.44
CA TRP A 253 11.18 -3.60 9.70
C TRP A 253 11.33 -4.72 8.66
N LEU A 254 11.90 -4.42 7.50
CA LEU A 254 12.17 -5.42 6.46
C LEU A 254 13.35 -6.29 6.86
N GLU A 255 13.13 -7.60 6.91
CA GLU A 255 14.17 -8.58 7.21
C GLU A 255 15.16 -8.73 6.05
N ALA A 256 16.36 -9.23 6.38
CA ALA A 256 17.35 -9.58 5.37
C ALA A 256 16.84 -10.72 4.46
N PRO A 257 17.21 -10.70 3.16
CA PRO A 257 16.77 -11.73 2.23
C PRO A 257 17.32 -13.10 2.62
N GLN A 258 16.43 -14.11 2.63
CA GLN A 258 16.83 -15.49 2.87
C GLN A 258 17.24 -16.15 1.55
N HIS A 259 18.53 -16.15 1.23
CA HIS A 259 19.08 -16.80 0.02
C HIS A 259 18.32 -16.45 -1.27
N VAL A 260 17.62 -17.43 -1.84
CA VAL A 260 16.85 -17.29 -3.09
C VAL A 260 15.37 -16.90 -2.88
N ALA A 261 14.96 -16.61 -1.63
CA ALA A 261 13.57 -16.25 -1.33
C ALA A 261 13.04 -15.08 -2.20
N PRO A 262 13.78 -13.99 -2.44
CA PRO A 262 13.31 -12.92 -3.29
C PRO A 262 12.95 -13.35 -4.73
N LEU A 263 13.61 -14.37 -5.28
CA LEU A 263 13.32 -14.86 -6.63
C LEU A 263 11.95 -15.54 -6.69
N TYR A 264 11.69 -16.52 -5.84
CA TYR A 264 10.39 -17.20 -5.85
C TYR A 264 9.26 -16.28 -5.37
N GLN A 265 9.54 -15.36 -4.43
CA GLN A 265 8.56 -14.35 -4.00
C GLN A 265 8.17 -13.42 -5.15
N THR A 266 9.12 -13.01 -5.99
CA THR A 266 8.83 -12.23 -7.20
C THR A 266 7.91 -12.99 -8.16
N ILE A 267 8.16 -14.30 -8.37
CA ILE A 267 7.31 -15.16 -9.22
C ILE A 267 5.90 -15.26 -8.61
N ILE A 268 5.78 -15.48 -7.30
CA ILE A 268 4.49 -15.48 -6.61
C ILE A 268 3.76 -14.16 -6.81
N ASN A 269 4.45 -13.03 -6.65
CA ASN A 269 3.87 -11.71 -6.87
C ASN A 269 3.36 -11.53 -8.31
N TRP A 270 4.08 -12.02 -9.31
CA TRP A 270 3.61 -11.98 -10.71
C TRP A 270 2.34 -12.82 -10.93
N VAL A 271 2.24 -13.97 -10.28
CA VAL A 271 1.00 -14.76 -10.30
C VAL A 271 -0.13 -13.98 -9.64
N LEU A 272 0.10 -13.42 -8.45
CA LEU A 272 -0.90 -12.65 -7.70
C LEU A 272 -1.37 -11.38 -8.42
N MET A 273 -0.57 -10.83 -9.32
CA MET A 273 -1.02 -9.72 -10.19
C MET A 273 -2.14 -10.11 -11.15
N LEU A 274 -2.23 -11.38 -11.49
CA LEU A 274 -3.17 -11.92 -12.49
C LEU A 274 -4.28 -12.77 -11.86
N ILE A 275 -3.91 -13.52 -10.81
CA ILE A 275 -4.76 -14.56 -10.22
C ILE A 275 -4.60 -14.47 -8.70
N ALA A 276 -5.70 -14.25 -8.00
CA ALA A 276 -5.73 -14.27 -6.56
C ALA A 276 -6.93 -15.09 -6.08
N PHE A 277 -6.67 -16.33 -5.66
CA PHE A 277 -7.68 -17.24 -5.12
C PHE A 277 -7.47 -17.41 -3.62
N PRO A 278 -8.53 -17.72 -2.85
CA PRO A 278 -8.44 -17.83 -1.40
C PRO A 278 -7.45 -18.92 -0.96
N VAL A 279 -6.42 -18.52 -0.24
CA VAL A 279 -5.41 -19.38 0.41
C VAL A 279 -5.31 -19.03 1.89
N GLU A 280 -5.33 -17.75 2.21
CA GLU A 280 -5.21 -17.23 3.57
C GLU A 280 -6.43 -17.62 4.40
N GLN A 281 -6.19 -18.16 5.61
CA GLN A 281 -7.24 -18.57 6.56
C GLN A 281 -8.24 -19.62 6.02
N GLN A 282 -7.85 -20.37 4.99
CA GLN A 282 -8.67 -21.46 4.46
C GLN A 282 -8.25 -22.82 5.05
N PRO A 283 -9.17 -23.80 5.10
CA PRO A 283 -8.80 -25.17 5.35
C PRO A 283 -7.70 -25.63 4.38
N ILE A 284 -6.76 -26.44 4.85
CA ILE A 284 -5.55 -26.82 4.10
C ILE A 284 -5.87 -27.40 2.72
N VAL A 285 -6.97 -28.14 2.57
CA VAL A 285 -7.39 -28.74 1.30
C VAL A 285 -7.80 -27.64 0.30
N ASN A 286 -8.62 -26.66 0.74
CA ASN A 286 -9.06 -25.56 -0.11
C ASN A 286 -7.89 -24.66 -0.51
N ALA A 287 -6.99 -24.37 0.44
CA ALA A 287 -5.78 -23.60 0.18
C ALA A 287 -4.87 -24.31 -0.84
N ALA A 288 -4.68 -25.62 -0.71
CA ALA A 288 -3.89 -26.41 -1.65
C ALA A 288 -4.51 -26.44 -3.05
N ILE A 289 -5.83 -26.63 -3.18
CA ILE A 289 -6.54 -26.58 -4.46
C ILE A 289 -6.36 -25.20 -5.13
N SER A 290 -6.56 -24.13 -4.38
CA SER A 290 -6.37 -22.76 -4.86
C SER A 290 -4.94 -22.52 -5.33
N ALA A 291 -3.94 -22.92 -4.54
CA ALA A 291 -2.53 -22.75 -4.86
C ALA A 291 -2.13 -23.53 -6.13
N VAL A 292 -2.55 -24.80 -6.25
CA VAL A 292 -2.28 -25.62 -7.44
C VAL A 292 -2.95 -25.02 -8.68
N PHE A 293 -4.21 -24.58 -8.57
CA PHE A 293 -4.91 -23.92 -9.66
C PHE A 293 -4.19 -22.64 -10.12
N MET A 294 -3.78 -21.79 -9.19
CA MET A 294 -3.03 -20.57 -9.50
C MET A 294 -1.69 -20.88 -10.17
N LEU A 295 -0.98 -21.90 -9.70
CA LEU A 295 0.29 -22.33 -10.28
C LEU A 295 0.11 -22.83 -11.73
N LEU A 296 -0.85 -23.71 -11.98
CA LEU A 296 -1.11 -24.26 -13.32
C LEU A 296 -1.53 -23.16 -14.30
N CYS A 297 -2.44 -22.29 -13.90
CA CYS A 297 -2.84 -21.13 -14.71
C CYS A 297 -1.65 -20.17 -14.94
N GLY A 298 -0.86 -19.88 -13.90
CA GLY A 298 0.32 -19.02 -13.99
C GLY A 298 1.35 -19.57 -15.00
N VAL A 299 1.70 -20.84 -14.90
CA VAL A 299 2.62 -21.51 -15.86
C VAL A 299 2.08 -21.44 -17.30
N TRP A 300 0.78 -21.69 -17.48
CA TRP A 300 0.17 -21.60 -18.80
C TRP A 300 0.23 -20.17 -19.36
N PHE A 301 -0.15 -19.16 -18.57
CA PHE A 301 -0.12 -17.77 -19.02
C PHE A 301 1.30 -17.28 -19.34
N VAL A 302 2.28 -17.63 -18.50
CA VAL A 302 3.69 -17.31 -18.76
C VAL A 302 4.19 -17.95 -20.04
N ARG A 303 3.88 -19.24 -20.28
CA ARG A 303 4.25 -19.93 -21.51
C ARG A 303 3.69 -19.24 -22.75
N GLU A 304 2.40 -18.88 -22.75
CA GLU A 304 1.77 -18.19 -23.88
C GLU A 304 2.28 -16.75 -24.04
N ALA A 305 2.52 -16.03 -22.92
CA ALA A 305 3.10 -14.70 -22.95
C ALA A 305 4.52 -14.70 -23.54
N ILE A 306 5.38 -15.67 -23.17
CA ILE A 306 6.73 -15.82 -23.76
C ILE A 306 6.67 -16.06 -25.27
N LYS A 307 5.75 -16.91 -25.74
CA LYS A 307 5.56 -17.15 -27.19
C LYS A 307 5.15 -15.85 -27.91
N GLY A 308 4.19 -15.09 -27.32
CA GLY A 308 3.77 -13.79 -27.84
C GLY A 308 4.90 -12.77 -27.87
N LEU A 309 5.63 -12.65 -26.77
CA LEU A 309 6.76 -11.72 -26.65
C LEU A 309 7.84 -12.03 -27.71
N ARG A 310 8.18 -13.31 -27.92
CA ARG A 310 9.14 -13.71 -28.96
C ARG A 310 8.69 -13.31 -30.37
N GLN A 311 7.39 -13.36 -30.66
CA GLN A 311 6.86 -12.92 -31.96
C GLN A 311 6.94 -11.39 -32.11
N LEU A 312 6.59 -10.64 -31.05
CA LEU A 312 6.65 -9.18 -31.03
C LEU A 312 8.08 -8.67 -31.22
N LEU A 313 9.07 -9.34 -30.63
CA LEU A 313 10.49 -8.99 -30.78
C LEU A 313 11.06 -9.30 -32.17
N LYS A 314 10.47 -10.26 -32.90
CA LYS A 314 10.88 -10.58 -34.28
C LYS A 314 10.24 -9.67 -35.32
N ASN A 315 9.12 -9.00 -34.99
CA ASN A 315 8.41 -8.12 -35.92
C ASN A 315 8.99 -6.69 -35.83
N PRO A 316 9.57 -6.15 -36.92
CA PRO A 316 10.16 -4.80 -36.96
C PRO A 316 9.19 -3.70 -36.50
N ASP A 317 7.89 -3.85 -36.78
CA ASP A 317 6.87 -2.84 -36.43
C ASP A 317 6.60 -2.76 -34.94
N THR A 318 6.77 -3.84 -34.20
CA THR A 318 6.49 -3.93 -32.76
C THR A 318 7.74 -3.98 -31.90
N GLN A 319 8.90 -4.31 -32.48
CA GLN A 319 10.16 -4.57 -31.78
C GLN A 319 10.55 -3.42 -30.83
N PHE A 320 10.60 -2.18 -31.34
CA PHE A 320 11.04 -1.03 -30.53
C PHE A 320 10.11 -0.74 -29.37
N SER A 321 8.81 -0.74 -29.59
CA SER A 321 7.83 -0.53 -28.53
C SER A 321 7.89 -1.65 -27.50
N THR A 322 8.07 -2.90 -27.95
CA THR A 322 8.25 -4.07 -27.07
C THR A 322 9.52 -3.95 -26.24
N LEU A 323 10.65 -3.58 -26.85
CA LEU A 323 11.92 -3.37 -26.14
C LEU A 323 11.84 -2.22 -25.15
N THR A 324 11.09 -1.15 -25.46
CA THR A 324 10.89 -0.04 -24.53
C THR A 324 10.15 -0.49 -23.27
N LEU A 325 9.05 -1.20 -23.42
CA LEU A 325 8.25 -1.68 -22.26
C LEU A 325 8.98 -2.81 -21.52
N LEU A 326 9.63 -3.72 -22.23
CA LEU A 326 10.41 -4.83 -21.65
C LEU A 326 11.65 -4.30 -20.91
N GLY A 327 12.39 -3.38 -21.53
CA GLY A 327 13.59 -2.77 -20.93
C GLY A 327 13.21 -2.04 -19.64
N PHE A 328 12.15 -1.23 -19.66
CA PHE A 328 11.63 -0.59 -18.45
C PHE A 328 11.28 -1.60 -17.36
N THR A 329 10.48 -2.61 -17.68
CA THR A 329 10.01 -3.60 -16.70
C THR A 329 11.18 -4.42 -16.12
N ALA A 330 12.08 -4.89 -17.00
CA ALA A 330 13.26 -5.66 -16.58
C ALA A 330 14.23 -4.82 -15.74
N CYS A 331 14.45 -3.55 -16.12
CA CYS A 331 15.34 -2.66 -15.37
C CYS A 331 14.82 -2.44 -13.95
N VAL A 332 13.51 -2.14 -13.75
CA VAL A 332 12.95 -1.98 -12.40
C VAL A 332 13.06 -3.27 -11.58
N VAL A 333 12.82 -4.44 -12.19
CA VAL A 333 12.99 -5.73 -11.49
C VAL A 333 14.46 -5.94 -11.08
N LEU A 334 15.42 -5.60 -11.94
CA LEU A 334 16.85 -5.67 -11.61
C LEU A 334 17.23 -4.68 -10.49
N GLU A 335 16.67 -3.47 -10.51
CA GLU A 335 16.85 -2.47 -9.43
C GLU A 335 16.27 -2.99 -8.10
N PHE A 336 15.14 -3.69 -8.12
CA PHE A 336 14.60 -4.33 -6.91
C PHE A 336 15.59 -5.34 -6.34
N PHE A 337 16.14 -6.23 -7.18
CA PHE A 337 17.15 -7.18 -6.72
C PHE A 337 18.42 -6.49 -6.25
N ALA A 338 18.85 -5.41 -6.92
CA ALA A 338 19.98 -4.61 -6.46
C ALA A 338 19.72 -4.03 -5.06
N ILE A 339 18.56 -3.43 -4.82
CA ILE A 339 18.17 -2.94 -3.49
C ILE A 339 18.20 -4.08 -2.47
N ILE A 340 17.56 -5.21 -2.74
CA ILE A 340 17.44 -6.32 -1.81
C ILE A 340 18.81 -6.82 -1.36
N TYR A 341 19.70 -7.11 -2.30
CA TYR A 341 21.01 -7.70 -1.98
C TYR A 341 22.05 -6.67 -1.52
N LEU A 342 21.96 -5.40 -1.95
CA LEU A 342 22.86 -4.34 -1.49
C LEU A 342 22.46 -3.76 -0.13
N THR A 343 21.16 -3.60 0.14
CA THR A 343 20.69 -3.01 1.38
C THR A 343 20.31 -4.03 2.45
N GLN A 344 20.30 -5.33 2.12
CA GLN A 344 19.87 -6.43 2.98
C GLN A 344 18.43 -6.24 3.48
N LYS A 345 17.53 -5.72 2.63
CA LYS A 345 16.11 -5.51 2.94
C LYS A 345 15.26 -6.17 1.86
N ASP A 346 14.54 -7.24 2.22
CA ASP A 346 13.69 -7.96 1.26
C ASP A 346 12.37 -7.18 1.02
N ILE A 347 12.36 -6.39 -0.05
CA ILE A 347 11.16 -5.64 -0.47
C ILE A 347 10.14 -6.50 -1.23
N THR A 348 10.46 -7.74 -1.62
CA THR A 348 9.54 -8.62 -2.36
C THR A 348 8.44 -9.19 -1.47
N VAL A 349 8.65 -9.22 -0.15
CA VAL A 349 7.62 -9.60 0.83
C VAL A 349 6.46 -8.60 0.92
N VAL A 350 6.60 -7.46 0.25
CA VAL A 350 5.60 -6.37 0.21
C VAL A 350 5.00 -6.26 -1.19
N PRO A 351 3.95 -7.03 -1.53
CA PRO A 351 3.42 -7.10 -2.90
C PRO A 351 3.07 -5.73 -3.50
N ARG A 352 2.58 -4.80 -2.67
CA ARG A 352 2.18 -3.45 -3.11
C ARG A 352 3.31 -2.63 -3.74
N TYR A 353 4.59 -2.89 -3.43
CA TYR A 353 5.72 -2.17 -4.04
C TYR A 353 5.89 -2.47 -5.53
N ASN A 354 5.33 -3.56 -6.01
CA ASN A 354 5.37 -3.91 -7.42
C ASN A 354 4.59 -2.92 -8.32
N PHE A 355 3.86 -1.95 -7.74
CA PHE A 355 3.20 -0.89 -8.52
C PHE A 355 4.16 -0.17 -9.47
N VAL A 356 5.47 -0.17 -9.17
CA VAL A 356 6.49 0.53 -9.94
C VAL A 356 6.63 -0.02 -11.35
N TYR A 357 6.72 -1.34 -11.50
CA TYR A 357 6.88 -1.97 -12.82
C TYR A 357 5.57 -2.55 -13.38
N TYR A 358 4.52 -2.62 -12.54
CA TYR A 358 3.25 -3.23 -12.93
C TYR A 358 2.62 -2.62 -14.20
N PRO A 359 2.65 -1.29 -14.47
CA PRO A 359 2.13 -0.73 -15.71
C PRO A 359 2.81 -1.30 -16.96
N GLY A 360 4.13 -1.41 -16.96
CA GLY A 360 4.91 -2.03 -18.05
C GLY A 360 4.61 -3.52 -18.20
N PHE A 361 4.55 -4.24 -17.07
CA PHE A 361 4.18 -5.65 -17.03
C PHE A 361 2.79 -5.90 -17.60
N CYS A 362 1.77 -5.14 -17.19
CA CYS A 362 0.40 -5.26 -17.69
C CYS A 362 0.31 -4.96 -19.19
N ALA A 363 1.01 -3.92 -19.65
CA ALA A 363 1.09 -3.55 -21.06
C ALA A 363 1.67 -4.67 -21.93
N LEU A 364 2.79 -5.25 -21.49
CA LEU A 364 3.45 -6.38 -22.17
C LEU A 364 2.60 -7.64 -22.15
N LEU A 365 1.98 -7.96 -21.01
CA LEU A 365 1.14 -9.15 -20.89
C LEU A 365 -0.02 -9.09 -21.87
N ALA A 366 -0.73 -7.97 -21.94
CA ALA A 366 -1.89 -7.80 -22.80
C ALA A 366 -1.53 -8.00 -24.29
N VAL A 367 -0.46 -7.35 -24.78
CA VAL A 367 -0.04 -7.49 -26.17
C VAL A 367 0.48 -8.90 -26.47
N SER A 368 1.15 -9.54 -25.50
CA SER A 368 1.71 -10.88 -25.65
C SER A 368 0.66 -11.97 -25.68
N LEU A 369 -0.46 -11.80 -24.94
CA LEU A 369 -1.55 -12.78 -24.89
C LEU A 369 -2.63 -12.54 -25.94
N LEU A 370 -2.74 -11.33 -26.49
CA LEU A 370 -3.73 -11.04 -27.52
C LEU A 370 -3.43 -11.89 -28.78
N GLY A 371 -4.42 -12.61 -29.28
CA GLY A 371 -4.25 -13.55 -30.40
C GLY A 371 -3.73 -14.94 -29.99
N ARG A 372 -3.57 -15.22 -28.69
CA ARG A 372 -3.16 -16.54 -28.17
C ARG A 372 -4.37 -17.46 -27.82
N GLY A 373 -5.34 -17.50 -28.70
CA GLY A 373 -6.51 -18.40 -28.56
C GLY A 373 -7.23 -18.17 -27.21
N LYS A 374 -7.32 -19.22 -26.39
CA LYS A 374 -8.05 -19.17 -25.11
C LYS A 374 -7.32 -18.48 -23.97
N ALA A 375 -6.01 -18.16 -24.10
CA ALA A 375 -5.23 -17.60 -22.99
C ALA A 375 -5.67 -16.18 -22.61
N PHE A 376 -5.96 -15.31 -23.57
CA PHE A 376 -6.41 -13.96 -23.31
C PHE A 376 -7.79 -13.91 -22.61
N PRO A 377 -8.87 -14.56 -23.14
CA PRO A 377 -10.15 -14.58 -22.42
C PRO A 377 -10.06 -15.28 -21.06
N ALA A 378 -9.21 -16.30 -20.90
CA ALA A 378 -9.02 -16.97 -19.62
C ALA A 378 -8.40 -16.04 -18.56
N VAL A 379 -7.38 -15.24 -18.91
CA VAL A 379 -6.80 -14.23 -18.00
C VAL A 379 -7.86 -13.24 -17.54
N LEU A 380 -8.75 -12.78 -18.43
CA LEU A 380 -9.82 -11.85 -18.05
C LEU A 380 -10.84 -12.51 -17.12
N LEU A 381 -11.25 -13.75 -17.41
CA LEU A 381 -12.20 -14.48 -16.57
C LEU A 381 -11.64 -14.72 -15.16
N VAL A 382 -10.42 -15.25 -15.08
CA VAL A 382 -9.76 -15.53 -13.80
C VAL A 382 -9.53 -14.22 -13.01
N GLY A 383 -9.18 -13.14 -13.71
CA GLY A 383 -9.06 -11.82 -13.10
C GLY A 383 -10.37 -11.31 -12.51
N ILE A 384 -11.49 -11.45 -13.22
CA ILE A 384 -12.83 -11.09 -12.71
C ILE A 384 -13.15 -11.88 -11.43
N VAL A 385 -12.98 -13.22 -11.47
CA VAL A 385 -13.24 -14.08 -10.31
C VAL A 385 -12.36 -13.71 -9.13
N SER A 386 -11.07 -13.43 -9.38
CA SER A 386 -10.14 -12.95 -8.36
C SER A 386 -10.56 -11.62 -7.75
N CYS A 387 -11.08 -10.69 -8.55
CA CYS A 387 -11.60 -9.42 -8.07
C CYS A 387 -12.88 -9.60 -7.22
N ILE A 388 -13.71 -10.60 -7.53
CA ILE A 388 -14.88 -10.93 -6.69
C ILE A 388 -14.39 -11.43 -5.33
N PHE A 389 -13.44 -12.38 -5.27
CA PHE A 389 -12.85 -12.82 -4.00
C PHE A 389 -12.23 -11.67 -3.21
N LEU A 390 -11.55 -10.74 -3.89
CA LEU A 390 -10.99 -9.56 -3.28
C LEU A 390 -12.07 -8.68 -2.61
N ASN A 391 -13.18 -8.42 -3.31
CA ASN A 391 -14.27 -7.59 -2.79
C ASN A 391 -14.96 -8.19 -1.57
N PHE A 392 -14.95 -9.53 -1.45
CA PHE A 392 -15.43 -10.24 -0.25
C PHE A 392 -14.35 -10.50 0.80
N ASN A 393 -13.19 -9.86 0.71
CA ASN A 393 -12.07 -9.98 1.67
C ASN A 393 -11.53 -11.42 1.83
N LEU A 394 -11.61 -12.24 0.79
CA LEU A 394 -11.12 -13.62 0.78
C LEU A 394 -9.65 -13.73 0.31
N VAL A 395 -9.11 -12.67 -0.30
CA VAL A 395 -7.73 -12.55 -0.77
C VAL A 395 -7.18 -11.18 -0.45
N PHE A 396 -5.87 -11.03 -0.35
CA PHE A 396 -5.19 -9.81 0.10
C PHE A 396 -5.78 -9.28 1.41
N GLN A 397 -5.90 -10.17 2.39
CA GLN A 397 -6.47 -9.82 3.70
C GLN A 397 -5.62 -8.77 4.39
N LYS A 398 -6.27 -7.95 5.23
CA LYS A 398 -5.58 -6.87 5.92
C LYS A 398 -4.58 -7.42 6.94
N PRO A 399 -3.33 -6.93 6.94
CA PRO A 399 -2.37 -7.29 7.98
C PRO A 399 -2.93 -7.00 9.38
N PHE A 400 -2.53 -7.80 10.35
CA PHE A 400 -2.97 -7.71 11.75
C PHE A 400 -4.47 -7.92 11.99
N GLN A 401 -5.29 -8.17 10.98
CA GLN A 401 -6.71 -8.53 11.04
C GLN A 401 -7.52 -7.72 12.08
N PRO A 402 -7.68 -6.40 11.89
CA PRO A 402 -8.27 -5.52 12.91
C PRO A 402 -9.66 -5.98 13.36
N GLU A 403 -10.48 -6.53 12.45
CA GLU A 403 -11.80 -7.01 12.75
C GLU A 403 -11.78 -8.21 13.71
N LEU A 404 -10.89 -9.18 13.49
CA LEU A 404 -10.76 -10.35 14.36
C LEU A 404 -10.24 -9.97 15.74
N VAL A 405 -9.28 -9.04 15.81
CA VAL A 405 -8.79 -8.49 17.10
C VAL A 405 -9.91 -7.76 17.82
N ALA A 406 -10.68 -6.93 17.13
CA ALA A 406 -11.83 -6.23 17.73
C ALA A 406 -12.91 -7.19 18.25
N ARG A 407 -13.19 -8.28 17.53
CA ARG A 407 -14.11 -9.34 18.01
C ARG A 407 -13.57 -10.02 19.28
N ASN A 408 -12.26 -10.25 19.37
CA ASN A 408 -11.64 -10.79 20.58
C ASN A 408 -11.73 -9.82 21.76
N PHE A 409 -11.61 -8.51 21.53
CA PHE A 409 -11.83 -7.52 22.58
C PHE A 409 -13.28 -7.49 23.05
N ASN A 410 -14.24 -7.66 22.14
CA ASN A 410 -15.68 -7.54 22.37
C ASN A 410 -16.37 -8.86 22.78
N GLN A 411 -15.65 -9.84 23.36
CA GLN A 411 -16.22 -11.13 23.75
C GLN A 411 -17.28 -11.01 24.86
N GLU A 412 -17.23 -9.97 25.69
CA GLU A 412 -18.15 -9.71 26.80
C GLU A 412 -18.68 -8.27 26.73
N PRO A 413 -19.61 -7.97 25.81
CA PRO A 413 -20.01 -6.60 25.52
C PRO A 413 -20.78 -5.90 26.65
N SER A 414 -21.25 -6.65 27.67
CA SER A 414 -21.91 -6.12 28.87
C SER A 414 -20.92 -5.61 29.92
N VAL A 415 -19.64 -5.94 29.83
CA VAL A 415 -18.62 -5.50 30.79
C VAL A 415 -17.85 -4.30 30.22
N PRO A 416 -17.63 -3.23 31.02
CA PRO A 416 -16.75 -2.13 30.63
C PRO A 416 -15.41 -2.61 30.14
N LEU A 417 -14.93 -1.97 29.08
CA LEU A 417 -13.72 -2.38 28.36
C LEU A 417 -12.70 -1.25 28.32
N MET A 418 -11.45 -1.58 28.61
CA MET A 418 -10.29 -0.72 28.36
C MET A 418 -9.27 -1.47 27.52
N VAL A 419 -8.87 -0.90 26.38
CA VAL A 419 -7.77 -1.40 25.56
C VAL A 419 -6.59 -0.48 25.74
N VAL A 420 -5.47 -1.03 26.21
CA VAL A 420 -4.21 -0.32 26.42
C VAL A 420 -3.19 -0.81 25.42
N VAL A 421 -2.65 0.10 24.65
CA VAL A 421 -1.60 -0.18 23.67
C VAL A 421 -0.28 0.38 24.19
N GLY A 422 0.65 -0.51 24.51
CA GLY A 422 2.03 -0.12 24.82
C GLY A 422 2.78 0.13 23.51
N TYR A 423 3.15 1.40 23.24
CA TYR A 423 3.82 1.76 22.00
C TYR A 423 5.30 2.06 22.20
N SER A 424 6.12 1.73 21.20
CA SER A 424 7.53 2.14 21.09
C SER A 424 7.71 3.19 20.00
N ASP A 425 6.86 3.14 18.98
CA ASP A 425 6.86 4.04 17.85
C ASP A 425 5.42 4.36 17.41
N TYR A 426 5.30 5.24 16.44
CA TYR A 426 4.00 5.68 15.96
C TYR A 426 3.26 4.61 15.13
N GLN A 427 3.94 3.54 14.66
CA GLN A 427 3.28 2.42 13.98
C GLN A 427 2.44 1.61 14.98
N ASP A 428 2.94 1.41 16.21
CA ASP A 428 2.17 0.78 17.30
C ASP A 428 0.89 1.60 17.61
N VAL A 429 0.99 2.95 17.59
CA VAL A 429 -0.17 3.84 17.80
C VAL A 429 -1.17 3.70 16.66
N ALA A 430 -0.73 3.74 15.41
CA ALA A 430 -1.59 3.57 14.25
C ALA A 430 -2.28 2.20 14.24
N LEU A 431 -1.57 1.15 14.65
CA LEU A 431 -2.11 -0.19 14.81
C LEU A 431 -3.21 -0.24 15.87
N GLY A 432 -2.96 0.34 17.05
CA GLY A 432 -3.96 0.43 18.11
C GLY A 432 -5.21 1.23 17.70
N LEU A 433 -5.03 2.33 16.95
CA LEU A 433 -6.14 3.09 16.38
C LEU A 433 -6.94 2.25 15.36
N SER A 434 -6.28 1.43 14.54
CA SER A 434 -6.93 0.50 13.61
C SER A 434 -7.82 -0.51 14.36
N PHE A 435 -7.35 -1.06 15.48
CA PHE A 435 -8.14 -1.93 16.35
C PHE A 435 -9.31 -1.17 17.00
N GLY A 436 -9.09 0.05 17.46
CA GLY A 436 -10.12 0.91 18.03
C GLY A 436 -11.23 1.23 17.04
N LEU A 437 -10.89 1.57 15.79
CA LEU A 437 -11.86 1.83 14.72
C LEU A 437 -12.67 0.58 14.38
N ALA A 438 -12.04 -0.58 14.28
CA ALA A 438 -12.74 -1.84 14.05
C ALA A 438 -13.66 -2.19 15.24
N LEU A 439 -13.22 -1.93 16.48
CA LEU A 439 -14.02 -2.13 17.68
C LEU A 439 -15.24 -1.18 17.71
N GLN A 440 -15.07 0.07 17.27
CA GLN A 440 -16.16 1.05 17.15
C GLN A 440 -17.23 0.58 16.15
N GLN A 441 -16.85 -0.04 15.04
CA GLN A 441 -17.76 -0.58 14.03
C GLN A 441 -18.62 -1.75 14.56
N ILE A 442 -18.04 -2.63 15.38
CA ILE A 442 -18.77 -3.81 15.92
C ILE A 442 -19.49 -3.54 17.25
N LYS A 443 -19.20 -2.40 17.90
CA LYS A 443 -19.88 -2.00 19.12
C LYS A 443 -21.36 -1.75 18.80
N SER A 444 -22.23 -2.66 19.18
CA SER A 444 -23.66 -2.41 19.18
C SER A 444 -24.00 -1.24 20.12
N ASN A 445 -25.18 -0.66 19.99
CA ASN A 445 -25.69 0.51 20.74
C ASN A 445 -25.71 0.33 22.29
N SER A 446 -24.78 -0.43 22.87
CA SER A 446 -24.69 -0.64 24.31
C SER A 446 -24.12 0.62 24.99
N LEU A 447 -24.74 1.00 26.11
CA LEU A 447 -24.30 2.10 26.99
C LEU A 447 -23.00 1.78 27.73
N THR A 448 -22.45 0.58 27.54
CA THR A 448 -21.22 0.12 28.21
C THR A 448 -20.01 0.98 27.76
N PRO A 449 -19.25 1.56 28.69
CA PRO A 449 -18.11 2.41 28.32
C PRO A 449 -16.96 1.57 27.77
N TYR A 450 -16.44 1.97 26.62
CA TYR A 450 -15.23 1.42 26.00
C TYR A 450 -14.19 2.54 25.93
N ASN A 451 -13.02 2.28 26.48
CA ASN A 451 -11.92 3.22 26.54
C ASN A 451 -10.70 2.68 25.81
N LEU A 452 -9.90 3.61 25.29
CA LEU A 452 -8.62 3.34 24.62
C LEU A 452 -7.54 4.19 25.30
N ALA A 453 -6.33 3.63 25.41
CA ALA A 453 -5.17 4.36 25.90
C ALA A 453 -3.92 3.94 25.15
N PHE A 454 -3.01 4.88 24.92
CA PHE A 454 -1.69 4.64 24.36
C PHE A 454 -0.65 5.07 25.39
N PHE A 455 0.18 4.11 25.83
CA PHE A 455 1.22 4.38 26.81
C PHE A 455 2.60 4.09 26.22
N ASP A 456 3.47 5.07 26.30
CA ASP A 456 4.87 4.91 25.88
C ASP A 456 5.54 3.88 26.80
N LYS A 457 5.96 2.76 26.21
CA LYS A 457 6.68 1.68 26.94
C LYS A 457 8.18 1.98 27.10
N LYS A 458 8.66 3.10 26.50
CA LYS A 458 10.09 3.45 26.54
C LYS A 458 10.99 2.25 26.20
N SER A 459 11.89 1.88 27.11
CA SER A 459 12.77 0.72 26.96
C SER A 459 12.19 -0.58 27.50
N ASN A 460 11.12 -0.54 28.32
CA ASN A 460 10.54 -1.73 28.93
C ASN A 460 9.02 -1.60 29.12
N PHE A 461 8.36 -2.74 29.31
CA PHE A 461 6.92 -2.81 29.52
C PHE A 461 6.48 -2.34 30.91
N GLN A 462 7.39 -2.30 31.89
CA GLN A 462 7.08 -1.83 33.25
C GLN A 462 6.55 -0.38 33.25
N ALA A 463 7.04 0.46 32.34
CA ALA A 463 6.55 1.84 32.20
C ALA A 463 5.03 1.91 31.90
N VAL A 464 4.50 0.94 31.15
CA VAL A 464 3.05 0.84 30.88
C VAL A 464 2.29 0.45 32.14
N ILE A 465 2.82 -0.49 32.93
CA ILE A 465 2.21 -0.94 34.19
C ILE A 465 2.19 0.22 35.21
N ASP A 466 3.29 0.95 35.32
CA ASP A 466 3.41 2.10 36.23
C ASP A 466 2.39 3.21 35.87
N LYS A 467 2.19 3.47 34.58
CA LYS A 467 1.15 4.41 34.13
C LYS A 467 -0.26 3.91 34.41
N LEU A 468 -0.52 2.60 34.27
CA LEU A 468 -1.81 2.00 34.64
C LEU A 468 -2.13 2.18 36.13
N ALA A 469 -1.13 1.96 36.99
CA ALA A 469 -1.27 2.13 38.44
C ALA A 469 -1.56 3.59 38.86
N GLN A 470 -1.10 4.57 38.05
CA GLN A 470 -1.29 6.01 38.31
C GLN A 470 -2.61 6.55 37.74
N LEU A 471 -3.41 5.74 37.05
CA LEU A 471 -4.68 6.21 36.51
C LEU A 471 -5.65 6.63 37.61
N PRO A 472 -6.57 7.59 37.33
CA PRO A 472 -7.66 7.91 38.23
C PRO A 472 -8.56 6.68 38.45
N ALA A 473 -9.33 6.70 39.54
CA ALA A 473 -10.22 5.62 39.92
C ALA A 473 -11.10 5.14 38.74
N GLN A 474 -11.09 3.84 38.49
CA GLN A 474 -11.89 3.20 37.45
C GLN A 474 -13.02 2.39 38.08
N LYS A 475 -14.14 2.23 37.34
CA LYS A 475 -15.28 1.43 37.80
C LYS A 475 -15.02 -0.07 37.59
N ALA A 476 -15.37 -0.88 38.60
CA ALA A 476 -15.38 -2.35 38.51
C ALA A 476 -16.80 -2.86 38.21
N PRO A 477 -16.94 -4.02 37.53
CA PRO A 477 -15.92 -4.82 36.89
C PRO A 477 -15.36 -4.16 35.62
N LEU A 478 -14.12 -4.47 35.22
CA LEU A 478 -13.47 -3.94 34.01
C LEU A 478 -12.68 -5.05 33.31
N ASN A 479 -12.90 -5.21 32.00
CA ASN A 479 -12.02 -6.01 31.14
C ASN A 479 -10.91 -5.13 30.59
N LEU A 480 -9.66 -5.44 30.95
CA LEU A 480 -8.48 -4.74 30.48
C LEU A 480 -7.74 -5.58 29.45
N TRP A 481 -7.74 -5.16 28.20
CA TRP A 481 -6.88 -5.74 27.17
C TRP A 481 -5.58 -4.96 27.08
N VAL A 482 -4.47 -5.66 27.17
CA VAL A 482 -3.14 -5.08 27.02
C VAL A 482 -2.52 -5.60 25.73
N VAL A 483 -2.24 -4.68 24.82
CA VAL A 483 -1.60 -4.91 23.52
C VAL A 483 -0.17 -4.39 23.59
N ALA A 484 0.83 -5.22 23.32
CA ALA A 484 2.21 -4.77 23.39
C ALA A 484 3.10 -5.52 22.40
N SER A 485 3.66 -4.79 21.43
CA SER A 485 4.62 -5.33 20.46
C SER A 485 5.88 -5.85 21.17
N GLY A 486 6.46 -6.92 20.65
CA GLY A 486 7.70 -7.51 21.16
C GLY A 486 7.56 -8.42 22.38
N LEU A 487 6.41 -8.45 23.09
CA LEU A 487 6.22 -9.32 24.24
C LEU A 487 5.90 -10.76 23.81
N ARG A 488 6.29 -11.71 24.68
CA ARG A 488 5.85 -13.10 24.64
C ARG A 488 4.80 -13.33 25.72
N ARG A 489 4.06 -14.43 25.66
CA ARG A 489 3.02 -14.76 26.65
C ARG A 489 3.53 -14.72 28.11
N ARG A 490 4.75 -15.17 28.36
CA ARG A 490 5.40 -15.19 29.69
C ARG A 490 5.80 -13.80 30.21
N ASP A 491 5.90 -12.81 29.31
CA ASP A 491 6.35 -11.46 29.67
C ASP A 491 5.17 -10.59 30.17
N PHE A 492 3.92 -11.08 30.04
CA PHE A 492 2.75 -10.48 30.62
C PHE A 492 2.64 -10.90 32.10
N PRO A 493 2.68 -9.98 33.07
CA PRO A 493 2.63 -10.30 34.49
C PRO A 493 1.29 -10.93 34.89
N GLU A 494 1.30 -11.73 35.98
CA GLU A 494 0.09 -12.41 36.45
C GLU A 494 -0.95 -11.43 37.00
N GLN A 495 -0.49 -10.30 37.57
CA GLN A 495 -1.33 -9.26 38.14
C GLN A 495 -0.86 -7.87 37.69
N ILE A 496 -1.80 -6.98 37.46
CA ILE A 496 -1.58 -5.58 37.15
C ILE A 496 -2.55 -4.75 37.99
N ASN A 497 -2.09 -3.67 38.57
CA ASN A 497 -2.94 -2.70 39.25
C ASN A 497 -3.36 -1.58 38.27
N VAL A 498 -4.66 -1.29 38.23
CA VAL A 498 -5.23 -0.14 37.51
C VAL A 498 -5.79 0.82 38.55
N SER A 499 -5.15 1.98 38.67
CA SER A 499 -5.34 2.87 39.82
C SER A 499 -4.99 2.20 41.17
N SER A 500 -5.18 2.92 42.28
CA SER A 500 -5.04 2.36 43.64
C SER A 500 -6.20 1.46 44.05
N GLN A 501 -7.24 1.29 43.20
CA GLN A 501 -8.50 0.67 43.61
C GLN A 501 -8.82 -0.65 42.90
N LEU A 502 -8.17 -0.95 41.77
CA LEU A 502 -8.46 -2.16 40.97
C LEU A 502 -7.24 -3.06 40.87
N GLY A 503 -7.39 -4.30 41.30
CA GLY A 503 -6.49 -5.41 40.97
C GLY A 503 -6.99 -6.19 39.76
N CYS A 504 -6.14 -6.40 38.77
CA CYS A 504 -6.46 -7.09 37.55
C CYS A 504 -5.65 -8.36 37.43
N ASN A 505 -6.32 -9.51 37.39
CA ASN A 505 -5.69 -10.81 37.25
C ASN A 505 -5.69 -11.23 35.78
N LYS A 506 -4.60 -11.80 35.34
CA LYS A 506 -4.42 -12.34 34.00
C LYS A 506 -5.39 -13.49 33.73
N ASP A 507 -6.08 -13.45 32.59
CA ASP A 507 -6.91 -14.57 32.13
C ASP A 507 -6.04 -15.48 31.22
N GLU A 508 -5.56 -16.60 31.77
CA GLU A 508 -4.67 -17.53 31.08
C GLU A 508 -5.21 -18.08 29.75
N LYS A 509 -6.54 -18.13 29.57
CA LYS A 509 -7.19 -18.64 28.38
C LYS A 509 -7.36 -17.59 27.28
N LYS A 510 -7.14 -16.32 27.58
CA LYS A 510 -7.43 -15.18 26.71
C LYS A 510 -6.15 -14.43 26.33
N TYR A 511 -5.15 -15.18 25.87
CA TYR A 511 -3.97 -14.67 25.19
C TYR A 511 -4.07 -14.95 23.70
N TYR A 512 -3.82 -13.95 22.88
CA TYR A 512 -3.82 -14.07 21.42
C TYR A 512 -2.58 -13.41 20.83
N ARG A 513 -2.22 -13.85 19.62
CA ARG A 513 -1.18 -13.23 18.80
C ARG A 513 -1.61 -13.20 17.34
N ILE A 514 -2.28 -12.14 16.93
CA ILE A 514 -2.66 -11.88 15.55
C ILE A 514 -1.75 -10.76 15.04
N GLY A 515 -0.54 -11.14 14.57
CA GLY A 515 0.55 -10.22 14.26
C GLY A 515 1.23 -9.65 15.50
N ILE A 516 0.47 -9.10 16.44
CA ILE A 516 0.92 -8.51 17.71
C ILE A 516 0.31 -9.28 18.88
N PRO A 517 1.02 -9.50 20.00
CA PRO A 517 0.46 -10.16 21.18
C PRO A 517 -0.45 -9.24 21.98
N TYR A 518 -1.54 -9.80 22.50
CA TYR A 518 -2.46 -9.13 23.42
C TYR A 518 -3.07 -10.11 24.42
N GLN A 519 -3.28 -9.62 25.65
CA GLN A 519 -3.69 -10.38 26.83
C GLN A 519 -4.85 -9.72 27.54
N LEU A 520 -5.86 -10.49 27.93
CA LEU A 520 -6.96 -10.04 28.79
C LEU A 520 -6.58 -10.11 30.27
N TYR A 521 -6.91 -9.08 31.00
CA TYR A 521 -6.92 -9.02 32.45
C TYR A 521 -8.32 -8.70 32.96
N ARG A 522 -8.77 -9.41 34.00
CA ARG A 522 -10.05 -9.18 34.65
C ARG A 522 -9.86 -8.39 35.94
N CYS A 523 -10.39 -7.16 35.94
CA CYS A 523 -10.19 -6.23 37.03
C CYS A 523 -11.38 -6.25 38.00
N ARG A 524 -11.07 -6.31 39.28
CA ARG A 524 -12.02 -6.24 40.41
C ARG A 524 -11.53 -5.20 41.42
N LYS A 525 -12.44 -4.70 42.28
CA LYS A 525 -12.02 -3.86 43.39
C LYS A 525 -11.04 -4.62 44.29
N LEU A 526 -9.96 -3.95 44.66
CA LEU A 526 -9.09 -4.45 45.73
C LEU A 526 -9.93 -4.43 47.01
N ALA A 527 -9.86 -5.51 47.81
CA ALA A 527 -10.45 -5.51 49.16
C ALA A 527 -9.74 -4.38 49.92
N THR A 528 -10.49 -3.39 50.37
CA THR A 528 -9.97 -2.43 51.35
C THR A 528 -9.97 -3.17 52.67
N ASP A 529 -8.77 -3.48 53.17
CA ASP A 529 -8.57 -3.95 54.55
C ASP A 529 -9.03 -2.90 55.55
#